data_d79cb56505396c50b41d632fbf31e38b
#
_entry.id   d79cb56505396c50b41d632fbf31e38b
#
_cell.length_a   1.000
_cell.length_b   1.000
_cell.length_c   1.000
_cell.angle_alpha   90.00
_cell.angle_beta   90.00
_cell.angle_gamma   90.00
#
_symmetry.space_group_name_H-M   'P 1'
#
loop_
_entity.id
_entity.type
_entity.pdbx_description
1 polymer ?
#
loop_
_entity_poly.entity_id
_entity_poly.type
_entity_poly.pdbx_seq_one_letter_code
_entity_poly.pdbx_strand_id
1 'polypeptide(L)'
;RQMEQMTEKVNAQNPDLVVIAGDIFDNEYEALDDPERLISILKGIKSKYGVFACYGNHDIQEKILAGFTFGYREGEKARDPRMDELLEKAGITLLRDEGVLIDNSFYLYGRPDEKRPGRGITRRAKPEEITKDMDQDKPILVIDHEPSQLGELSEAGVDVDLCGHTHDGQMFPGNLVMDFLWENPCGYLKKGDMHNIVTSGVGLFGPNMRVGTKAEICPIKIQFEAA
;
A
#
# COMPACT_ATOMS: atom_id res chain seq x y z
N ARG A 1 -2.73 20.33 -6.01
CA ARG A 1 -4.20 20.40 -5.94
C ARG A 1 -4.84 19.02 -5.66
N GLN A 2 -4.53 17.98 -6.43
CA GLN A 2 -5.11 16.63 -6.22
C GLN A 2 -4.73 16.07 -4.84
N MET A 3 -3.45 16.09 -4.48
CA MET A 3 -2.95 15.62 -3.18
C MET A 3 -3.53 16.41 -2.01
N GLU A 4 -3.70 17.74 -2.15
CA GLU A 4 -4.35 18.57 -1.13
C GLU A 4 -5.80 18.14 -0.91
N GLN A 5 -6.56 17.92 -2.00
CA GLN A 5 -7.93 17.41 -1.93
C GLN A 5 -8.02 16.01 -1.30
N MET A 6 -7.04 15.15 -1.57
CA MET A 6 -6.93 13.84 -0.92
C MET A 6 -6.76 14.00 0.60
N THR A 7 -5.79 14.82 1.03
CA THR A 7 -5.56 15.08 2.46
C THR A 7 -6.79 15.66 3.15
N GLU A 8 -7.47 16.62 2.52
CA GLU A 8 -8.72 17.19 3.03
C GLU A 8 -9.81 16.12 3.20
N LYS A 9 -10.00 15.25 2.20
CA LYS A 9 -11.00 14.18 2.23
C LYS A 9 -10.67 13.12 3.28
N VAL A 10 -9.38 12.74 3.42
CA VAL A 10 -8.92 11.81 4.47
C VAL A 10 -9.23 12.40 5.85
N ASN A 11 -8.83 13.65 6.09
CA ASN A 11 -9.06 14.31 7.37
C ASN A 11 -10.55 14.48 7.69
N ALA A 12 -11.41 14.66 6.68
CA ALA A 12 -12.86 14.76 6.86
C ALA A 12 -13.50 13.44 7.36
N GLN A 13 -12.81 12.29 7.18
CA GLN A 13 -13.26 11.01 7.73
C GLN A 13 -12.90 10.86 9.23
N ASN A 14 -12.04 11.73 9.76
CA ASN A 14 -11.55 11.65 11.14
C ASN A 14 -10.99 10.25 11.50
N PRO A 15 -10.04 9.72 10.72
CA PRO A 15 -9.59 8.33 10.86
C PRO A 15 -8.77 8.11 12.13
N ASP A 16 -8.91 6.93 12.75
CA ASP A 16 -8.00 6.50 13.82
C ASP A 16 -6.64 6.10 13.28
N LEU A 17 -6.59 5.48 12.09
CA LEU A 17 -5.39 5.01 11.42
C LEU A 17 -5.49 5.35 9.93
N VAL A 18 -4.38 5.75 9.33
CA VAL A 18 -4.28 5.91 7.87
C VAL A 18 -3.21 4.96 7.35
N VAL A 19 -3.55 4.21 6.29
CA VAL A 19 -2.60 3.32 5.61
C VAL A 19 -2.49 3.66 4.13
N ILE A 20 -1.30 3.52 3.58
CA ILE A 20 -0.97 3.75 2.18
C ILE A 20 -0.39 2.44 1.62
N ALA A 21 -1.14 1.81 0.72
CA ALA A 21 -0.82 0.50 0.18
C ALA A 21 0.14 0.57 -1.04
N GLY A 22 1.22 1.32 -0.92
CA GLY A 22 2.28 1.43 -1.92
C GLY A 22 1.99 2.35 -3.10
N ASP A 23 2.95 2.36 -4.03
CA ASP A 23 2.96 3.22 -5.23
C ASP A 23 2.77 4.71 -4.90
N ILE A 24 3.56 5.19 -3.94
CA ILE A 24 3.57 6.58 -3.49
C ILE A 24 4.37 7.43 -4.47
N PHE A 25 5.39 6.83 -5.06
CA PHE A 25 6.31 7.42 -6.04
C PHE A 25 6.11 6.78 -7.41
N ASP A 26 6.70 7.39 -8.44
CA ASP A 26 6.70 6.86 -9.81
C ASP A 26 8.15 6.58 -10.25
N ASN A 27 8.76 5.60 -9.60
CA ASN A 27 10.10 5.05 -9.85
C ASN A 27 11.29 6.00 -9.71
N GLU A 28 11.15 7.29 -9.91
CA GLU A 28 12.26 8.26 -9.87
C GLU A 28 11.94 9.42 -8.92
N TYR A 29 12.83 9.67 -7.96
CA TYR A 29 12.69 10.81 -7.04
C TYR A 29 12.73 12.15 -7.80
N GLU A 30 13.52 12.21 -8.86
CA GLU A 30 13.63 13.38 -9.75
C GLU A 30 12.35 13.70 -10.52
N ALA A 31 11.41 12.75 -10.61
CA ALA A 31 10.10 12.97 -11.22
C ALA A 31 9.16 13.79 -10.32
N LEU A 32 9.51 14.03 -9.07
CA LEU A 32 8.74 14.87 -8.16
C LEU A 32 8.98 16.35 -8.48
N ASP A 33 7.93 17.06 -8.90
CA ASP A 33 8.01 18.48 -9.22
C ASP A 33 8.41 19.34 -8.01
N ASP A 34 7.84 19.04 -6.82
CA ASP A 34 8.05 19.81 -5.60
C ASP A 34 7.97 18.90 -4.36
N PRO A 35 9.09 18.23 -4.01
CA PRO A 35 9.14 17.31 -2.87
C PRO A 35 8.79 17.97 -1.53
N GLU A 36 9.22 19.21 -1.29
CA GLU A 36 8.96 19.91 -0.03
C GLU A 36 7.46 20.23 0.13
N ARG A 37 6.80 20.58 -0.96
CA ARG A 37 5.35 20.76 -0.97
C ARG A 37 4.63 19.46 -0.73
N LEU A 38 5.09 18.35 -1.32
CA LEU A 38 4.52 17.01 -1.11
C LEU A 38 4.65 16.62 0.36
N ILE A 39 5.82 16.80 0.97
CA ILE A 39 6.04 16.59 2.40
C ILE A 39 5.02 17.39 3.23
N SER A 40 4.87 18.67 2.93
CA SER A 40 3.95 19.55 3.66
C SER A 40 2.50 19.09 3.57
N ILE A 41 2.06 18.62 2.39
CA ILE A 41 0.71 18.13 2.15
C ILE A 41 0.47 16.82 2.92
N LEU A 42 1.40 15.86 2.80
CA LEU A 42 1.29 14.56 3.46
C LEU A 42 1.35 14.69 4.99
N LYS A 43 2.20 15.59 5.50
CA LYS A 43 2.26 15.92 6.94
C LYS A 43 0.96 16.50 7.48
N GLY A 44 0.12 17.03 6.59
CA GLY A 44 -1.23 17.52 6.92
C GLY A 44 -2.26 16.41 7.19
N ILE A 45 -1.95 15.15 6.94
CA ILE A 45 -2.84 14.02 7.25
C ILE A 45 -2.89 13.83 8.77
N LYS A 46 -4.11 13.71 9.31
CA LYS A 46 -4.37 13.57 10.74
C LYS A 46 -4.96 12.20 11.04
N SER A 47 -4.44 11.55 12.07
CA SER A 47 -4.96 10.28 12.58
C SER A 47 -4.53 10.06 14.04
N LYS A 48 -5.26 9.25 14.77
CA LYS A 48 -4.96 8.96 16.18
C LYS A 48 -3.69 8.12 16.34
N TYR A 49 -3.56 7.08 15.52
CA TYR A 49 -2.47 6.10 15.61
C TYR A 49 -1.33 6.35 14.62
N GLY A 50 -1.45 7.36 13.76
CA GLY A 50 -0.43 7.71 12.77
C GLY A 50 -0.79 7.28 11.35
N VAL A 51 0.15 7.56 10.46
CA VAL A 51 0.09 7.21 9.03
C VAL A 51 1.17 6.20 8.74
N PHE A 52 0.80 5.07 8.16
CA PHE A 52 1.70 3.98 7.82
C PHE A 52 1.65 3.68 6.32
N ALA A 53 2.76 3.19 5.78
CA ALA A 53 2.85 2.82 4.38
C ALA A 53 3.66 1.53 4.21
N CYS A 54 3.39 0.79 3.15
CA CYS A 54 4.34 -0.14 2.56
C CYS A 54 4.81 0.41 1.20
N TYR A 55 5.84 -0.17 0.61
CA TYR A 55 6.24 0.12 -0.75
C TYR A 55 5.55 -0.80 -1.76
N GLY A 56 5.17 -0.23 -2.91
CA GLY A 56 4.73 -0.94 -4.09
C GLY A 56 5.84 -1.09 -5.13
N ASN A 57 5.48 -1.59 -6.30
CA ASN A 57 6.44 -1.86 -7.37
C ASN A 57 6.97 -0.58 -8.05
N HIS A 58 6.29 0.56 -7.89
CA HIS A 58 6.75 1.87 -8.39
C HIS A 58 7.50 2.72 -7.34
N ASP A 59 7.61 2.26 -6.11
CA ASP A 59 8.37 2.94 -5.05
C ASP A 59 9.87 2.59 -5.07
N ILE A 60 10.32 1.97 -6.14
CA ILE A 60 11.69 1.52 -6.36
C ILE A 60 12.27 2.31 -7.51
N GLN A 61 13.47 2.88 -7.29
CA GLN A 61 14.14 3.66 -8.33
C GLN A 61 14.52 2.78 -9.51
N GLU A 62 13.81 2.91 -10.61
CA GLU A 62 14.11 2.27 -11.88
C GLU A 62 13.96 3.28 -13.01
N LYS A 63 14.79 3.15 -14.05
CA LYS A 63 14.64 3.98 -15.25
C LYS A 63 13.41 3.55 -16.03
N ILE A 64 12.53 4.50 -16.28
CA ILE A 64 11.36 4.31 -17.13
C ILE A 64 11.67 4.81 -18.55
N LEU A 65 11.39 3.99 -19.55
CA LEU A 65 11.40 4.39 -20.96
C LEU A 65 10.07 4.03 -21.60
N ALA A 66 9.37 5.03 -22.09
CA ALA A 66 8.05 4.88 -22.75
C ALA A 66 6.99 4.14 -21.87
N GLY A 67 7.03 4.33 -20.55
CA GLY A 67 6.10 3.69 -19.60
C GLY A 67 6.48 2.26 -19.20
N PHE A 68 7.63 1.78 -19.65
CA PHE A 68 8.15 0.46 -19.27
C PHE A 68 9.45 0.59 -18.50
N THR A 69 9.61 -0.22 -17.45
CA THR A 69 10.85 -0.30 -16.69
C THR A 69 11.86 -1.20 -17.43
N PHE A 70 13.04 -0.67 -17.67
CA PHE A 70 14.13 -1.40 -18.31
C PHE A 70 15.30 -1.58 -17.34
N GLY A 71 15.74 -2.80 -17.19
CA GLY A 71 17.02 -3.09 -16.59
C GLY A 71 17.04 -3.32 -15.10
N TYR A 72 16.10 -4.12 -14.62
CA TYR A 72 16.23 -4.71 -13.31
C TYR A 72 17.51 -5.55 -13.24
N ARG A 73 18.58 -4.99 -12.64
CA ARG A 73 19.79 -5.72 -12.25
C ARG A 73 19.73 -6.02 -10.76
N GLU A 74 19.73 -7.30 -10.39
CA GLU A 74 19.86 -7.71 -9.00
C GLU A 74 21.11 -7.08 -8.38
N GLY A 75 20.98 -6.45 -7.22
CA GLY A 75 22.08 -5.96 -6.39
C GLY A 75 22.42 -4.48 -6.47
N GLU A 76 22.22 -3.78 -7.57
CA GLU A 76 22.52 -2.33 -7.70
C GLU A 76 21.31 -1.42 -7.44
N LYS A 77 20.22 -2.02 -6.94
CA LYS A 77 18.95 -1.39 -7.02
C LYS A 77 18.61 -0.45 -5.97
N ALA A 78 18.08 0.52 -6.57
CA ALA A 78 16.88 1.11 -6.11
C ALA A 78 16.97 1.63 -4.70
N ARG A 79 18.07 2.24 -4.37
CA ARG A 79 18.19 3.01 -3.15
C ARG A 79 18.24 4.48 -3.49
N ASP A 80 17.09 5.10 -3.59
CA ASP A 80 17.07 6.52 -3.36
C ASP A 80 16.64 6.75 -1.91
N PRO A 81 17.58 7.02 -1.00
CA PRO A 81 17.25 7.27 0.40
C PRO A 81 16.35 8.50 0.58
N ARG A 82 16.28 9.38 -0.42
CA ARG A 82 15.43 10.57 -0.40
C ARG A 82 13.95 10.21 -0.37
N MET A 83 13.55 9.06 -0.93
CA MET A 83 12.16 8.57 -0.84
C MET A 83 11.79 8.23 0.61
N ASP A 84 12.65 7.51 1.34
CA ASP A 84 12.43 7.21 2.76
C ASP A 84 12.45 8.49 3.60
N GLU A 85 13.45 9.37 3.35
CA GLU A 85 13.56 10.66 4.05
C GLU A 85 12.32 11.54 3.82
N LEU A 86 11.73 11.50 2.63
CA LEU A 86 10.50 12.23 2.32
C LEU A 86 9.35 11.73 3.19
N LEU A 87 9.16 10.41 3.28
CA LEU A 87 8.10 9.82 4.10
C LEU A 87 8.32 10.12 5.58
N GLU A 88 9.56 9.97 6.07
CA GLU A 88 9.93 10.30 7.45
C GLU A 88 9.63 11.77 7.77
N LYS A 89 10.06 12.71 6.91
CA LYS A 89 9.77 14.15 7.05
C LYS A 89 8.28 14.45 7.01
N ALA A 90 7.52 13.69 6.25
CA ALA A 90 6.06 13.78 6.19
C ALA A 90 5.36 13.16 7.41
N GLY A 91 6.09 12.50 8.31
CA GLY A 91 5.54 11.82 9.47
C GLY A 91 4.84 10.50 9.14
N ILE A 92 5.21 9.87 8.03
CA ILE A 92 4.70 8.57 7.59
C ILE A 92 5.68 7.48 8.02
N THR A 93 5.20 6.48 8.73
CA THR A 93 5.98 5.31 9.12
C THR A 93 5.95 4.30 7.97
N LEU A 94 7.10 4.10 7.33
CA LEU A 94 7.26 3.09 6.30
C LEU A 94 7.56 1.74 6.93
N LEU A 95 6.68 0.77 6.73
CA LEU A 95 6.85 -0.62 7.15
C LEU A 95 7.46 -1.43 6.00
N ARG A 96 8.64 -2.02 6.24
CA ARG A 96 9.44 -2.68 5.22
C ARG A 96 9.64 -4.14 5.55
N ASP A 97 8.60 -4.94 5.32
CA ASP A 97 8.54 -6.34 5.73
C ASP A 97 8.66 -6.50 7.24
N GLU A 98 7.98 -5.65 7.94
CA GLU A 98 7.99 -5.56 9.39
C GLU A 98 6.62 -5.17 9.94
N GLY A 99 6.37 -5.54 11.20
CA GLY A 99 5.12 -5.27 11.90
C GLY A 99 5.32 -4.43 13.15
N VAL A 100 4.27 -3.73 13.52
CA VAL A 100 4.19 -2.94 14.76
C VAL A 100 2.92 -3.30 15.52
N LEU A 101 2.99 -3.30 16.86
CA LEU A 101 1.83 -3.44 17.74
C LEU A 101 1.28 -2.05 18.07
N ILE A 102 0.07 -1.78 17.60
CA ILE A 102 -0.60 -0.49 17.78
C ILE A 102 -1.43 -0.52 19.07
N ASP A 103 -1.16 0.44 19.96
CA ASP A 103 -1.90 0.66 21.22
C ASP A 103 -2.09 -0.62 22.07
N ASN A 104 -1.14 -1.55 21.97
CA ASN A 104 -1.22 -2.90 22.57
C ASN A 104 -2.48 -3.69 22.19
N SER A 105 -3.15 -3.33 21.11
CA SER A 105 -4.48 -3.83 20.74
C SER A 105 -4.49 -4.69 19.47
N PHE A 106 -3.74 -4.30 18.45
CA PHE A 106 -3.69 -5.02 17.18
C PHE A 106 -2.34 -4.84 16.48
N TYR A 107 -1.98 -5.79 15.65
CA TYR A 107 -0.78 -5.69 14.81
C TYR A 107 -1.09 -5.04 13.47
N LEU A 108 -0.14 -4.24 12.98
CA LEU A 108 -0.11 -3.73 11.63
C LEU A 108 1.21 -4.15 10.99
N TYR A 109 1.16 -4.87 9.88
CA TYR A 109 2.32 -5.34 9.15
C TYR A 109 2.34 -4.75 7.74
N GLY A 110 3.48 -4.24 7.29
CA GLY A 110 3.66 -3.75 5.92
C GLY A 110 4.46 -4.73 5.08
N ARG A 111 3.82 -5.28 4.04
CA ARG A 111 4.46 -6.17 3.06
C ARG A 111 4.88 -5.38 1.82
N PRO A 112 6.14 -5.47 1.40
CA PRO A 112 6.59 -4.88 0.13
C PRO A 112 6.10 -5.71 -1.06
N ASP A 113 6.22 -5.16 -2.26
CA ASP A 113 5.97 -5.90 -3.50
C ASP A 113 6.79 -7.20 -3.57
N GLU A 114 6.18 -8.29 -4.05
CA GLU A 114 6.82 -9.61 -4.08
C GLU A 114 8.01 -9.67 -5.00
N LYS A 115 7.89 -9.09 -6.19
CA LYS A 115 8.93 -9.13 -7.23
C LYS A 115 9.98 -8.04 -7.04
N ARG A 116 9.59 -6.97 -6.32
CA ARG A 116 10.39 -5.76 -6.13
C ARG A 116 10.35 -5.29 -4.67
N PRO A 117 10.81 -6.13 -3.72
CA PRO A 117 10.72 -5.82 -2.30
C PRO A 117 11.59 -4.62 -1.87
N GLY A 118 12.49 -4.20 -2.74
CA GLY A 118 13.30 -2.99 -2.57
C GLY A 118 14.41 -3.09 -1.52
N ARG A 119 15.26 -2.15 -1.50
CA ARG A 119 16.24 -1.70 -0.49
C ARG A 119 16.80 -2.72 0.48
N GLY A 120 17.48 -3.76 -0.03
CA GLY A 120 18.17 -4.72 0.81
C GLY A 120 17.27 -5.85 1.32
N ILE A 121 16.03 -5.89 0.92
CA ILE A 121 15.14 -7.03 1.09
C ILE A 121 15.35 -7.93 -0.14
N THR A 122 15.84 -9.15 0.06
CA THR A 122 16.10 -10.11 -1.02
C THR A 122 14.83 -10.87 -1.43
N ARG A 123 13.96 -11.11 -0.47
CA ARG A 123 12.61 -11.61 -0.64
C ARG A 123 11.72 -11.08 0.48
N ARG A 124 10.44 -10.91 0.24
CA ARG A 124 9.50 -10.61 1.32
C ARG A 124 9.21 -11.86 2.17
N ALA A 125 8.79 -11.65 3.40
CA ALA A 125 8.37 -12.70 4.28
C ALA A 125 7.16 -13.45 3.70
N LYS A 126 7.13 -14.75 3.93
CA LYS A 126 5.96 -15.56 3.61
C LYS A 126 4.87 -15.32 4.65
N PRO A 127 3.58 -15.55 4.31
CA PRO A 127 2.48 -15.35 5.25
C PRO A 127 2.69 -15.99 6.62
N GLU A 128 3.15 -17.23 6.66
CA GLU A 128 3.43 -17.95 7.91
C GLU A 128 4.62 -17.37 8.70
N GLU A 129 5.53 -16.66 8.04
CA GLU A 129 6.66 -15.99 8.69
C GLU A 129 6.21 -14.67 9.35
N ILE A 130 5.21 -14.00 8.77
CA ILE A 130 4.67 -12.73 9.29
C ILE A 130 4.06 -12.91 10.66
N THR A 131 3.23 -13.92 10.82
CA THR A 131 2.38 -14.07 12.02
C THR A 131 3.04 -14.90 13.12
N LYS A 132 4.16 -15.55 12.80
CA LYS A 132 4.83 -16.55 13.66
C LYS A 132 5.09 -16.09 15.10
N ASP A 133 5.54 -14.83 15.25
CA ASP A 133 5.94 -14.27 16.54
C ASP A 133 4.88 -13.27 17.08
N MET A 134 3.70 -13.21 16.45
CA MET A 134 2.60 -12.35 16.87
C MET A 134 1.67 -13.10 17.82
N ASP A 135 1.09 -12.36 18.75
CA ASP A 135 0.05 -12.83 19.66
C ASP A 135 -1.25 -13.02 18.84
N GLN A 136 -1.64 -14.28 18.63
CA GLN A 136 -2.80 -14.64 17.80
C GLN A 136 -4.15 -14.27 18.46
N ASP A 137 -4.15 -13.87 19.74
CA ASP A 137 -5.35 -13.34 20.40
C ASP A 137 -5.59 -11.85 20.04
N LYS A 138 -4.68 -11.24 19.28
CA LYS A 138 -4.82 -9.87 18.78
C LYS A 138 -5.02 -9.85 17.28
N PRO A 139 -5.90 -8.98 16.80
CA PRO A 139 -6.11 -8.81 15.36
C PRO A 139 -4.81 -8.46 14.60
N ILE A 140 -4.63 -9.06 13.43
CA ILE A 140 -3.48 -8.86 12.55
C ILE A 140 -3.96 -8.22 11.26
N LEU A 141 -3.57 -6.96 11.04
CA LEU A 141 -3.82 -6.21 9.84
C LEU A 141 -2.56 -6.17 8.98
N VAL A 142 -2.70 -6.43 7.70
CA VAL A 142 -1.61 -6.35 6.73
C VAL A 142 -1.88 -5.21 5.75
N ILE A 143 -0.87 -4.40 5.47
CA ILE A 143 -0.83 -3.51 4.32
C ILE A 143 -0.02 -4.24 3.25
N ASP A 144 -0.66 -4.70 2.20
CA ASP A 144 0.00 -5.30 1.04
C ASP A 144 -0.14 -4.38 -0.17
N HIS A 145 0.84 -4.39 -1.06
CA HIS A 145 0.67 -3.62 -2.29
C HIS A 145 -0.23 -4.36 -3.27
N GLU A 146 0.08 -5.62 -3.55
CA GLU A 146 -0.67 -6.47 -4.47
C GLU A 146 -1.65 -7.40 -3.72
N PRO A 147 -2.90 -7.59 -4.20
CA PRO A 147 -3.84 -8.55 -3.63
C PRO A 147 -3.46 -10.00 -4.01
N SER A 148 -2.35 -10.49 -3.46
CA SER A 148 -1.78 -11.80 -3.77
C SER A 148 -1.66 -12.67 -2.52
N GLN A 149 -1.61 -13.99 -2.71
CA GLN A 149 -1.48 -14.98 -1.63
C GLN A 149 -2.61 -14.89 -0.58
N LEU A 150 -3.84 -14.57 -1.03
CA LEU A 150 -4.97 -14.35 -0.11
C LEU A 150 -5.31 -15.62 0.70
N GLY A 151 -5.17 -16.81 0.09
CA GLY A 151 -5.36 -18.09 0.79
C GLY A 151 -4.34 -18.28 1.90
N GLU A 152 -3.07 -18.10 1.59
CA GLU A 152 -1.96 -18.29 2.52
C GLU A 152 -1.98 -17.25 3.66
N LEU A 153 -2.36 -16.01 3.37
CA LEU A 153 -2.55 -14.98 4.41
C LEU A 153 -3.68 -15.34 5.37
N SER A 154 -4.81 -15.80 4.83
CA SER A 154 -5.95 -16.27 5.64
C SER A 154 -5.57 -17.48 6.51
N GLU A 155 -4.86 -18.47 5.94
CA GLU A 155 -4.39 -19.64 6.66
C GLU A 155 -3.34 -19.31 7.74
N ALA A 156 -2.57 -18.25 7.53
CA ALA A 156 -1.60 -17.74 8.50
C ALA A 156 -2.23 -16.94 9.66
N GLY A 157 -3.54 -16.70 9.64
CA GLY A 157 -4.25 -16.00 10.72
C GLY A 157 -4.26 -14.47 10.56
N VAL A 158 -4.12 -13.96 9.35
CA VAL A 158 -4.35 -12.54 9.05
C VAL A 158 -5.85 -12.27 9.05
N ASP A 159 -6.29 -11.22 9.77
CA ASP A 159 -7.70 -10.84 9.86
C ASP A 159 -8.11 -9.86 8.75
N VAL A 160 -7.24 -8.91 8.43
CA VAL A 160 -7.51 -7.90 7.42
C VAL A 160 -6.30 -7.68 6.53
N ASP A 161 -6.52 -7.72 5.21
CA ASP A 161 -5.51 -7.42 4.20
C ASP A 161 -5.97 -6.24 3.34
N LEU A 162 -5.15 -5.18 3.29
CA LEU A 162 -5.45 -3.89 2.68
C LEU A 162 -4.52 -3.65 1.50
N CYS A 163 -5.06 -3.65 0.28
CA CYS A 163 -4.29 -3.64 -0.96
C CYS A 163 -4.64 -2.47 -1.89
N GLY A 164 -3.75 -2.27 -2.87
CA GLY A 164 -3.90 -1.33 -3.97
C GLY A 164 -3.54 -1.96 -5.32
N HIS A 165 -2.55 -1.39 -6.02
CA HIS A 165 -1.90 -1.87 -7.24
C HIS A 165 -2.77 -1.93 -8.50
N THR A 166 -3.94 -2.49 -8.45
CA THR A 166 -4.75 -2.87 -9.62
C THR A 166 -5.37 -1.68 -10.35
N HIS A 167 -5.52 -0.54 -9.67
CA HIS A 167 -6.23 0.65 -10.17
C HIS A 167 -7.67 0.37 -10.67
N ASP A 168 -8.24 -0.81 -10.33
CA ASP A 168 -9.49 -1.31 -10.93
C ASP A 168 -9.39 -1.34 -12.47
N GLY A 169 -8.19 -1.69 -13.00
CA GLY A 169 -7.90 -1.68 -14.43
C GLY A 169 -7.81 -0.30 -15.07
N GLN A 170 -7.98 0.78 -14.30
CA GLN A 170 -7.90 2.21 -14.64
C GLN A 170 -8.68 2.65 -15.89
N MET A 171 -8.62 1.91 -17.01
CA MET A 171 -9.24 2.26 -18.28
C MET A 171 -10.05 1.10 -18.84
N PHE A 172 -11.31 1.38 -19.22
CA PHE A 172 -12.09 0.44 -20.01
C PHE A 172 -11.39 0.18 -21.38
N PRO A 173 -11.28 -1.08 -21.85
CA PRO A 173 -11.85 -2.31 -21.27
C PRO A 173 -10.92 -3.05 -20.29
N GLY A 174 -9.82 -2.44 -19.83
CA GLY A 174 -8.85 -3.05 -18.91
C GLY A 174 -9.51 -3.60 -17.64
N ASN A 175 -10.50 -2.88 -17.08
CA ASN A 175 -11.25 -3.32 -15.92
C ASN A 175 -11.96 -4.67 -16.11
N LEU A 176 -12.33 -5.05 -17.35
CA LEU A 176 -12.99 -6.32 -17.63
C LEU A 176 -12.04 -7.53 -17.59
N VAL A 177 -10.73 -7.31 -17.65
CA VAL A 177 -9.73 -8.39 -17.62
C VAL A 177 -9.11 -8.56 -16.24
N MET A 178 -9.34 -7.64 -15.31
CA MET A 178 -8.73 -7.69 -13.98
C MET A 178 -9.20 -8.91 -13.18
N ASP A 179 -10.45 -9.32 -13.32
CA ASP A 179 -11.02 -10.53 -12.67
C ASP A 179 -10.35 -11.84 -13.11
N PHE A 180 -9.65 -11.82 -14.25
CA PHE A 180 -8.87 -12.97 -14.71
C PHE A 180 -7.43 -12.98 -14.17
N LEU A 181 -6.95 -11.84 -13.69
CA LEU A 181 -5.59 -11.68 -13.18
C LEU A 181 -5.51 -11.76 -11.67
N TRP A 182 -6.57 -11.29 -10.99
CA TRP A 182 -6.62 -11.16 -9.55
C TRP A 182 -7.89 -11.80 -8.98
N GLU A 183 -7.77 -12.49 -7.84
CA GLU A 183 -8.94 -13.05 -7.15
C GLU A 183 -9.86 -11.94 -6.61
N ASN A 184 -9.29 -10.83 -6.17
CA ASN A 184 -10.00 -9.60 -5.81
C ASN A 184 -9.30 -8.41 -6.46
N PRO A 185 -9.72 -7.98 -7.64
CA PRO A 185 -9.09 -6.84 -8.31
C PRO A 185 -9.47 -5.48 -7.68
N CYS A 186 -10.64 -5.36 -7.09
CA CYS A 186 -11.11 -4.14 -6.43
C CYS A 186 -12.32 -4.42 -5.52
N GLY A 187 -12.43 -3.67 -4.44
CA GLY A 187 -13.52 -3.80 -3.49
C GLY A 187 -13.23 -4.79 -2.37
N TYR A 188 -14.24 -5.55 -1.95
CA TYR A 188 -14.20 -6.40 -0.79
C TYR A 188 -14.35 -7.88 -1.14
N LEU A 189 -13.49 -8.70 -0.56
CA LEU A 189 -13.57 -10.17 -0.59
C LEU A 189 -13.37 -10.73 0.82
N LYS A 190 -14.20 -11.69 1.23
CA LYS A 190 -13.93 -12.52 2.41
C LYS A 190 -13.26 -13.82 1.97
N LYS A 191 -12.05 -14.08 2.48
CA LYS A 191 -11.26 -15.29 2.20
C LYS A 191 -11.03 -16.05 3.50
N GLY A 192 -11.73 -17.18 3.69
CA GLY A 192 -11.76 -17.82 5.00
C GLY A 192 -12.34 -16.86 6.05
N ASP A 193 -11.57 -16.58 7.10
CA ASP A 193 -11.92 -15.57 8.11
C ASP A 193 -11.33 -14.20 7.83
N MET A 194 -10.37 -14.08 6.90
CA MET A 194 -9.74 -12.84 6.51
C MET A 194 -10.64 -11.97 5.63
N HIS A 195 -10.58 -10.66 5.89
CA HIS A 195 -11.21 -9.60 5.11
C HIS A 195 -10.18 -8.94 4.20
N ASN A 196 -10.25 -9.15 2.89
CA ASN A 196 -9.39 -8.46 1.92
C ASN A 196 -10.14 -7.28 1.31
N ILE A 197 -9.49 -6.11 1.27
CA ILE A 197 -10.01 -4.87 0.71
C ILE A 197 -8.98 -4.31 -0.27
N VAL A 198 -9.39 -4.14 -1.52
CA VAL A 198 -8.54 -3.59 -2.59
C VAL A 198 -9.11 -2.26 -3.06
N THR A 199 -8.32 -1.20 -2.96
CA THR A 199 -8.73 0.12 -3.45
C THR A 199 -8.20 0.38 -4.86
N SER A 200 -9.00 1.12 -5.66
CA SER A 200 -8.56 1.63 -6.96
C SER A 200 -7.54 2.77 -6.83
N GLY A 201 -7.34 3.28 -5.61
CA GLY A 201 -6.37 4.31 -5.28
C GLY A 201 -6.71 5.71 -5.79
N VAL A 202 -5.89 6.69 -5.37
CA VAL A 202 -6.04 8.11 -5.76
C VAL A 202 -5.18 8.47 -6.96
N GLY A 203 -4.12 7.71 -7.23
CA GLY A 203 -3.15 7.94 -8.29
C GLY A 203 -3.62 7.51 -9.68
N LEU A 204 -2.71 7.62 -10.62
CA LEU A 204 -2.88 7.22 -12.01
C LEU A 204 -1.63 6.45 -12.45
N PHE A 205 -1.83 5.44 -13.28
CA PHE A 205 -0.76 4.69 -13.92
C PHE A 205 -0.74 4.98 -15.43
N GLY A 206 0.43 5.24 -15.99
CA GLY A 206 0.59 5.49 -17.43
C GLY A 206 -0.20 6.72 -17.92
N PRO A 207 -1.23 6.56 -18.74
CA PRO A 207 -2.02 7.69 -19.23
C PRO A 207 -2.70 8.47 -18.10
N ASN A 208 -2.61 9.79 -18.15
CA ASN A 208 -3.11 10.67 -17.11
C ASN A 208 -4.65 10.80 -17.12
N MET A 209 -5.34 9.66 -17.15
CA MET A 209 -6.80 9.56 -17.17
C MET A 209 -7.31 8.26 -16.56
N ARG A 210 -8.57 8.28 -16.09
CA ARG A 210 -9.37 7.10 -15.77
C ARG A 210 -10.61 7.04 -16.66
N VAL A 211 -10.98 5.86 -17.14
CA VAL A 211 -12.18 5.62 -17.96
C VAL A 211 -12.92 4.40 -17.42
N GLY A 212 -14.11 4.61 -16.89
CA GLY A 212 -14.91 3.54 -16.27
C GLY A 212 -14.57 3.24 -14.82
N THR A 213 -13.48 3.81 -14.28
CA THR A 213 -13.07 3.69 -12.88
C THR A 213 -12.94 5.06 -12.22
N LYS A 214 -12.80 5.10 -10.90
CA LYS A 214 -12.74 6.36 -10.13
C LYS A 214 -11.53 6.36 -9.21
N ALA A 215 -10.94 7.54 -9.01
CA ALA A 215 -9.98 7.74 -7.93
C ALA A 215 -10.74 7.79 -6.59
N GLU A 216 -10.23 7.09 -5.59
CA GLU A 216 -10.90 6.98 -4.30
C GLU A 216 -9.93 6.96 -3.12
N ILE A 217 -10.44 7.30 -1.95
CA ILE A 217 -9.98 6.87 -0.64
C ILE A 217 -11.00 5.88 -0.11
N CYS A 218 -10.57 4.86 0.64
CA CYS A 218 -11.44 3.81 1.15
C CYS A 218 -11.59 3.94 2.67
N PRO A 219 -12.67 4.54 3.20
CA PRO A 219 -12.96 4.54 4.63
C PRO A 219 -13.44 3.17 5.07
N ILE A 220 -12.71 2.54 6.00
CA ILE A 220 -13.00 1.20 6.51
C ILE A 220 -13.31 1.34 8.00
N LYS A 221 -14.41 0.75 8.45
CA LYS A 221 -14.73 0.63 9.86
C LYS A 221 -14.48 -0.80 10.31
N ILE A 222 -13.45 -0.99 11.14
CA ILE A 222 -13.13 -2.28 11.74
C ILE A 222 -13.68 -2.28 13.17
N GLN A 223 -14.41 -3.33 13.52
CA GLN A 223 -14.91 -3.57 14.87
C GLN A 223 -14.30 -4.88 15.36
N PHE A 224 -13.53 -4.81 16.42
CA PHE A 224 -13.00 -5.98 17.09
C PHE A 224 -14.04 -6.47 18.10
N GLU A 225 -14.42 -7.73 18.00
CA GLU A 225 -15.23 -8.38 19.02
C GLU A 225 -14.29 -8.82 20.16
N ALA A 226 -14.72 -8.59 21.40
CA ALA A 226 -13.99 -9.14 22.53
C ALA A 226 -14.12 -10.66 22.52
N ALA A 227 -12.99 -11.36 22.64
CA ALA A 227 -12.95 -12.81 22.75
C ALA A 227 -13.66 -13.32 24.02
#